data_5605b6bf932ccbebad84ac67fc222c4c
#
_entry.id   5605b6bf932ccbebad84ac67fc222c4c
#
_cell.length_a   1.000
_cell.length_b   1.000
_cell.length_c   1.000
_cell.angle_alpha   90.00
_cell.angle_beta   90.00
_cell.angle_gamma   90.00
#
_symmetry.space_group_name_H-M   'P 1'
#
loop_
_entity.id
_entity.type
_entity.pdbx_description
1 polymer ?
#
loop_
_entity_poly.entity_id
_entity_poly.type
_entity_poly.pdbx_seq_one_letter_code
_entity_poly.pdbx_strand_id
1 'polypeptide(L)'
;QSTSQDILIQRLERSGAGMTISLPVDARVRYLYNPNLKKMNFMIPGLVAVILQIQTLLLTAFAIVREREQGTLEQLIVTPVRSWELMLGKILPFVLVALVNVAMTVAVGAIWFGVEVAGSYILLFGLSLIFLLGSLGLGVLISNISQTQMQAMYMASFIMLPSFILSGLLYPRENMPWLAYYAGFFLPVTYFLEIVRGIMLKGVGFVTLWSWIWPMAVFSIVVFFASVLMFRKRI
;
A
#
# COMPACT_ATOMS: atom_id res chain seq x y z
N GLN A 1 28.78 -12.91 -10.53
CA GLN A 1 29.59 -11.96 -11.37
C GLN A 1 31.08 -11.99 -11.03
N SER A 2 31.47 -12.35 -9.81
CA SER A 2 32.87 -12.52 -9.41
C SER A 2 33.57 -13.65 -10.16
N THR A 3 32.88 -14.75 -10.40
CA THR A 3 33.44 -15.97 -10.99
C THR A 3 33.99 -15.79 -12.41
N SER A 4 33.38 -14.89 -13.21
CA SER A 4 33.86 -14.66 -14.61
C SER A 4 35.12 -13.79 -14.68
N GLN A 5 35.28 -12.87 -13.73
CA GLN A 5 36.46 -12.02 -13.62
C GLN A 5 37.65 -12.80 -13.09
N ASP A 6 37.44 -13.66 -12.10
CA ASP A 6 38.50 -14.52 -11.55
C ASP A 6 39.04 -15.52 -12.58
N ILE A 7 38.16 -16.03 -13.44
CA ILE A 7 38.57 -16.92 -14.56
C ILE A 7 39.39 -16.17 -15.63
N LEU A 8 39.02 -14.92 -15.91
CA LEU A 8 39.78 -14.08 -16.84
C LEU A 8 41.16 -13.70 -16.31
N ILE A 9 41.25 -13.36 -15.03
CA ILE A 9 42.53 -13.06 -14.36
C ILE A 9 43.43 -14.28 -14.36
N GLN A 10 42.93 -15.46 -14.00
CA GLN A 10 43.69 -16.72 -14.05
C GLN A 10 44.15 -17.11 -15.46
N ARG A 11 43.37 -16.83 -16.49
CA ARG A 11 43.78 -17.07 -17.88
C ARG A 11 44.89 -16.10 -18.35
N LEU A 12 44.82 -14.86 -17.91
CA LEU A 12 45.84 -13.85 -18.25
C LEU A 12 47.16 -14.09 -17.52
N GLU A 13 47.12 -14.55 -16.27
CA GLU A 13 48.30 -14.97 -15.50
C GLU A 13 49.01 -16.20 -16.14
N ARG A 14 48.23 -17.15 -16.67
CA ARG A 14 48.77 -18.32 -17.39
C ARG A 14 49.35 -18.03 -18.76
N SER A 15 48.98 -16.92 -19.37
CA SER A 15 49.49 -16.54 -20.70
C SER A 15 50.83 -15.82 -20.67
N GLY A 16 51.47 -15.66 -19.51
CA GLY A 16 52.83 -15.16 -19.38
C GLY A 16 53.02 -13.66 -19.75
N ALA A 17 51.95 -12.94 -19.94
CA ALA A 17 51.98 -11.50 -20.09
C ALA A 17 52.10 -10.87 -18.72
N GLY A 18 53.29 -10.58 -18.27
CA GLY A 18 53.62 -9.97 -16.96
C GLY A 18 53.12 -8.54 -16.78
N MET A 19 51.89 -8.25 -17.22
CA MET A 19 51.16 -7.02 -16.93
C MET A 19 50.29 -7.27 -15.70
N THR A 20 50.66 -6.71 -14.59
CA THR A 20 49.74 -6.48 -13.45
C THR A 20 48.67 -5.52 -13.94
N ILE A 21 47.54 -6.04 -14.43
CA ILE A 21 46.37 -5.24 -14.75
C ILE A 21 45.71 -4.92 -13.40
N SER A 22 46.15 -3.83 -12.78
CA SER A 22 45.38 -3.21 -11.71
C SER A 22 44.14 -2.63 -12.38
N LEU A 23 42.97 -3.27 -12.11
CA LEU A 23 41.71 -2.68 -12.53
C LEU A 23 41.58 -1.30 -11.87
N PRO A 24 41.43 -0.23 -12.66
CA PRO A 24 41.48 1.14 -12.14
C PRO A 24 40.26 1.51 -11.26
N VAL A 25 39.29 0.61 -11.14
CA VAL A 25 38.07 0.83 -10.34
C VAL A 25 37.68 -0.46 -9.63
N ASP A 26 37.81 -0.48 -8.30
CA ASP A 26 37.20 -1.49 -7.42
C ASP A 26 35.75 -1.05 -7.13
N ALA A 27 34.82 -1.46 -8.00
CA ALA A 27 33.41 -1.13 -7.84
C ALA A 27 32.75 -2.03 -6.78
N ARG A 28 32.76 -1.58 -5.53
CA ARG A 28 32.04 -2.24 -4.43
C ARG A 28 30.62 -1.71 -4.32
N VAL A 29 29.66 -2.46 -4.85
CA VAL A 29 28.23 -2.12 -4.70
C VAL A 29 27.84 -2.34 -3.24
N ARG A 30 27.51 -1.26 -2.53
CA ARG A 30 27.04 -1.29 -1.15
C ARG A 30 25.56 -0.92 -1.09
N TYR A 31 24.73 -1.87 -0.70
CA TYR A 31 23.31 -1.62 -0.47
C TYR A 31 23.09 -1.01 0.91
N LEU A 32 22.81 0.30 0.99
CA LEU A 32 22.75 1.05 2.24
C LEU A 32 21.59 0.62 3.15
N TYR A 33 20.42 0.32 2.58
CA TYR A 33 19.19 0.01 3.34
C TYR A 33 18.87 -1.48 3.44
N ASN A 34 19.61 -2.33 2.73
CA ASN A 34 19.46 -3.79 2.79
C ASN A 34 20.80 -4.49 2.52
N PRO A 35 21.79 -4.38 3.44
CA PRO A 35 23.14 -4.91 3.24
C PRO A 35 23.16 -6.42 2.93
N ASN A 36 22.21 -7.17 3.50
CA ASN A 36 22.12 -8.62 3.37
C ASN A 36 21.21 -9.07 2.22
N LEU A 37 20.71 -8.15 1.36
CA LEU A 37 19.80 -8.43 0.24
C LEU A 37 18.59 -9.29 0.63
N LYS A 38 18.10 -9.16 1.86
CA LYS A 38 16.93 -9.89 2.33
C LYS A 38 15.68 -9.36 1.62
N LYS A 39 15.10 -10.15 0.74
CA LYS A 39 13.86 -9.81 0.02
C LYS A 39 12.73 -9.44 0.98
N MET A 40 12.71 -10.04 2.17
CA MET A 40 11.70 -9.80 3.21
C MET A 40 11.65 -8.33 3.66
N ASN A 41 12.81 -7.67 3.83
CA ASN A 41 12.84 -6.26 4.24
C ASN A 41 12.09 -5.34 3.26
N PHE A 42 12.12 -5.67 1.97
CA PHE A 42 11.41 -4.91 0.94
C PHE A 42 9.93 -5.30 0.85
N MET A 43 9.61 -6.59 1.03
CA MET A 43 8.25 -7.12 0.87
C MET A 43 7.33 -6.78 2.04
N ILE A 44 7.82 -6.84 3.30
CA ILE A 44 7.00 -6.66 4.50
C ILE A 44 6.30 -5.30 4.54
N PRO A 45 6.99 -4.15 4.36
CA PRO A 45 6.32 -2.85 4.32
C PRO A 45 5.26 -2.76 3.21
N GLY A 46 5.52 -3.40 2.07
CA GLY A 46 4.56 -3.45 0.97
C GLY A 46 3.34 -4.31 1.28
N LEU A 47 3.53 -5.45 1.95
CA LEU A 47 2.43 -6.30 2.41
C LEU A 47 1.53 -5.57 3.42
N VAL A 48 2.11 -4.78 4.34
CA VAL A 48 1.33 -3.92 5.25
C VAL A 48 0.35 -3.07 4.46
N ALA A 49 0.82 -2.35 3.45
CA ALA A 49 0.00 -1.44 2.66
C ALA A 49 -1.13 -2.18 1.91
N VAL A 50 -0.80 -3.29 1.25
CA VAL A 50 -1.76 -4.05 0.43
C VAL A 50 -2.79 -4.78 1.30
N ILE A 51 -2.38 -5.43 2.38
CA ILE A 51 -3.29 -6.12 3.30
C ILE A 51 -4.27 -5.11 3.91
N LEU A 52 -3.77 -3.93 4.29
CA LEU A 52 -4.58 -2.87 4.85
C LEU A 52 -5.65 -2.40 3.86
N GLN A 53 -5.27 -2.19 2.60
CA GLN A 53 -6.21 -1.82 1.54
C GLN A 53 -7.28 -2.89 1.33
N ILE A 54 -6.86 -4.15 1.16
CA ILE A 54 -7.76 -5.27 0.89
C ILE A 54 -8.79 -5.41 2.01
N GLN A 55 -8.32 -5.47 3.25
CA GLN A 55 -9.19 -5.63 4.41
C GLN A 55 -10.17 -4.46 4.54
N THR A 56 -9.67 -3.23 4.50
CA THR A 56 -10.49 -2.03 4.68
C THR A 56 -11.55 -1.92 3.60
N LEU A 57 -11.17 -2.14 2.34
CA LEU A 57 -12.06 -2.04 1.20
C LEU A 57 -13.16 -3.12 1.26
N LEU A 58 -12.79 -4.39 1.50
CA LEU A 58 -13.76 -5.49 1.55
C LEU A 58 -14.70 -5.38 2.75
N LEU A 59 -14.16 -5.13 3.96
CA LEU A 59 -14.98 -5.01 5.15
C LEU A 59 -16.01 -3.90 5.01
N THR A 60 -15.60 -2.75 4.48
CA THR A 60 -16.51 -1.61 4.28
C THR A 60 -17.57 -1.91 3.23
N ALA A 61 -17.17 -2.44 2.07
CA ALA A 61 -18.10 -2.76 1.01
C ALA A 61 -19.12 -3.80 1.46
N PHE A 62 -18.68 -4.89 2.10
CA PHE A 62 -19.55 -5.96 2.56
C PHE A 62 -20.49 -5.53 3.67
N ALA A 63 -20.04 -4.73 4.64
CA ALA A 63 -20.89 -4.28 5.72
C ALA A 63 -22.09 -3.48 5.22
N ILE A 64 -21.86 -2.58 4.26
CA ILE A 64 -22.93 -1.74 3.72
C ILE A 64 -23.85 -2.55 2.79
N VAL A 65 -23.29 -3.40 1.92
CA VAL A 65 -24.06 -4.21 0.99
C VAL A 65 -24.88 -5.28 1.73
N ARG A 66 -24.34 -5.87 2.80
CA ARG A 66 -25.08 -6.82 3.64
C ARG A 66 -26.35 -6.22 4.22
N GLU A 67 -26.29 -4.99 4.71
CA GLU A 67 -27.50 -4.30 5.23
C GLU A 67 -28.52 -4.03 4.12
N ARG A 68 -28.05 -3.77 2.89
CA ARG A 68 -28.92 -3.63 1.72
C ARG A 68 -29.59 -4.95 1.36
N GLU A 69 -28.84 -6.07 1.33
CA GLU A 69 -29.39 -7.40 1.07
C GLU A 69 -30.44 -7.83 2.12
N GLN A 70 -30.23 -7.41 3.37
CA GLN A 70 -31.15 -7.74 4.48
C GLN A 70 -32.34 -6.77 4.60
N GLY A 71 -32.42 -5.73 3.74
CA GLY A 71 -33.49 -4.73 3.82
C GLY A 71 -33.42 -3.79 5.04
N THR A 72 -32.39 -3.93 5.89
CA THR A 72 -32.22 -3.09 7.10
C THR A 72 -31.80 -1.67 6.78
N LEU A 73 -31.24 -1.44 5.59
CA LEU A 73 -30.88 -0.10 5.13
C LEU A 73 -32.11 0.81 4.99
N GLU A 74 -33.26 0.26 4.55
CA GLU A 74 -34.52 1.00 4.40
C GLU A 74 -35.03 1.51 5.73
N GLN A 75 -34.89 0.72 6.79
CA GLN A 75 -35.28 1.12 8.16
C GLN A 75 -34.42 2.28 8.68
N LEU A 76 -33.13 2.33 8.31
CA LEU A 76 -32.23 3.42 8.67
C LEU A 76 -32.55 4.71 7.90
N ILE A 77 -33.05 4.61 6.67
CA ILE A 77 -33.42 5.77 5.85
C ILE A 77 -34.61 6.55 6.42
N VAL A 78 -35.53 5.86 7.09
CA VAL A 78 -36.72 6.48 7.72
C VAL A 78 -36.37 7.26 9.00
N THR A 79 -35.19 7.02 9.59
CA THR A 79 -34.73 7.75 10.76
C THR A 79 -34.33 9.19 10.42
N PRO A 80 -34.46 10.17 11.37
CA PRO A 80 -34.10 11.57 11.14
C PRO A 80 -32.58 11.81 11.10
N VAL A 81 -31.75 10.76 10.98
CA VAL A 81 -30.29 10.80 10.94
C VAL A 81 -29.83 11.26 9.55
N ARG A 82 -28.87 12.18 9.50
CA ARG A 82 -28.28 12.65 8.25
C ARG A 82 -27.39 11.57 7.62
N SER A 83 -27.35 11.51 6.29
CA SER A 83 -26.55 10.48 5.57
C SER A 83 -25.07 10.43 6.00
N TRP A 84 -24.44 11.58 6.28
CA TRP A 84 -23.06 11.64 6.70
C TRP A 84 -22.84 11.13 8.14
N GLU A 85 -23.81 11.32 9.04
CA GLU A 85 -23.76 10.80 10.43
C GLU A 85 -23.85 9.28 10.44
N LEU A 86 -24.73 8.73 9.60
CA LEU A 86 -24.87 7.30 9.40
C LEU A 86 -23.58 6.68 8.83
N MET A 87 -22.99 7.35 7.85
CA MET A 87 -21.72 6.93 7.24
C MET A 87 -20.57 6.96 8.25
N LEU A 88 -20.43 8.05 9.03
CA LEU A 88 -19.39 8.15 10.05
C LEU A 88 -19.55 7.07 11.11
N GLY A 89 -20.78 6.81 11.57
CA GLY A 89 -21.04 5.75 12.55
C GLY A 89 -20.64 4.35 12.06
N LYS A 90 -20.78 4.09 10.74
CA LYS A 90 -20.36 2.82 10.13
C LYS A 90 -18.85 2.75 9.90
N ILE A 91 -18.24 3.86 9.48
CA ILE A 91 -16.82 3.91 9.12
C ILE A 91 -15.93 3.86 10.37
N LEU A 92 -16.33 4.49 11.47
CA LEU A 92 -15.52 4.59 12.68
C LEU A 92 -15.05 3.24 13.24
N PRO A 93 -15.89 2.20 13.37
CA PRO A 93 -15.44 0.87 13.77
C PRO A 93 -14.39 0.28 12.84
N PHE A 94 -14.54 0.49 11.51
CA PHE A 94 -13.58 -0.03 10.54
C PHE A 94 -12.23 0.68 10.62
N VAL A 95 -12.20 1.98 10.93
CA VAL A 95 -10.96 2.71 11.19
C VAL A 95 -10.23 2.11 12.39
N LEU A 96 -10.94 1.79 13.48
CA LEU A 96 -10.34 1.15 14.66
C LEU A 96 -9.77 -0.22 14.33
N VAL A 97 -10.53 -1.07 13.64
CA VAL A 97 -10.06 -2.39 13.19
C VAL A 97 -8.83 -2.25 12.29
N ALA A 98 -8.83 -1.31 11.36
CA ALA A 98 -7.72 -1.08 10.46
C ALA A 98 -6.47 -0.59 11.20
N LEU A 99 -6.58 0.28 12.20
CA LEU A 99 -5.46 0.71 13.03
C LEU A 99 -4.86 -0.44 13.86
N VAL A 100 -5.72 -1.31 14.40
CA VAL A 100 -5.27 -2.54 15.07
C VAL A 100 -4.50 -3.42 14.09
N ASN A 101 -4.99 -3.56 12.84
CA ASN A 101 -4.30 -4.33 11.81
C ASN A 101 -2.94 -3.73 11.43
N VAL A 102 -2.80 -2.39 11.35
CA VAL A 102 -1.51 -1.74 11.17
C VAL A 102 -0.57 -2.12 12.31
N ALA A 103 -1.02 -1.98 13.56
CA ALA A 103 -0.22 -2.29 14.74
C ALA A 103 0.21 -3.77 14.74
N MET A 104 -0.73 -4.69 14.49
CA MET A 104 -0.44 -6.12 14.42
C MET A 104 0.55 -6.47 13.31
N THR A 105 0.36 -5.91 12.10
CA THR A 105 1.23 -6.22 10.97
C THR A 105 2.65 -5.69 11.19
N VAL A 106 2.77 -4.50 11.77
CA VAL A 106 4.07 -3.93 12.16
C VAL A 106 4.73 -4.77 13.26
N ALA A 107 3.97 -5.18 14.29
CA ALA A 107 4.47 -6.03 15.37
C ALA A 107 4.95 -7.40 14.84
N VAL A 108 4.17 -8.05 13.97
CA VAL A 108 4.57 -9.31 13.32
C VAL A 108 5.82 -9.09 12.47
N GLY A 109 5.90 -8.00 11.71
CA GLY A 109 7.08 -7.63 10.95
C GLY A 109 8.34 -7.52 11.80
N ALA A 110 8.23 -6.87 12.96
CA ALA A 110 9.33 -6.70 13.90
C ALA A 110 9.73 -8.02 14.61
N ILE A 111 8.73 -8.75 15.15
CA ILE A 111 8.98 -9.93 16.00
C ILE A 111 9.42 -11.14 15.17
N TRP A 112 8.72 -11.43 14.07
CA TRP A 112 8.96 -12.65 13.27
C TRP A 112 10.00 -12.47 12.18
N PHE A 113 10.02 -11.29 11.57
CA PHE A 113 10.88 -11.05 10.41
C PHE A 113 12.08 -10.16 10.73
N GLY A 114 12.15 -9.60 11.96
CA GLY A 114 13.22 -8.71 12.38
C GLY A 114 13.26 -7.39 11.58
N VAL A 115 12.12 -6.95 11.04
CA VAL A 115 12.01 -5.68 10.30
C VAL A 115 11.52 -4.62 11.27
N GLU A 116 12.46 -3.93 11.90
CA GLU A 116 12.16 -2.82 12.80
C GLU A 116 11.75 -1.57 12.01
N VAL A 117 10.92 -0.73 12.64
CA VAL A 117 10.57 0.58 12.11
C VAL A 117 11.68 1.56 12.42
N ALA A 118 12.48 1.91 11.41
CA ALA A 118 13.59 2.84 11.56
C ALA A 118 13.13 4.29 11.84
N GLY A 119 11.89 4.63 11.47
CA GLY A 119 11.31 5.96 11.63
C GLY A 119 10.29 6.10 12.76
N SER A 120 9.46 7.13 12.69
CA SER A 120 8.47 7.45 13.71
C SER A 120 7.19 6.61 13.55
N TYR A 121 6.80 5.88 14.61
CA TYR A 121 5.50 5.19 14.67
C TYR A 121 4.33 6.16 14.58
N ILE A 122 4.41 7.34 15.20
CA ILE A 122 3.34 8.36 15.16
C ILE A 122 3.10 8.80 13.71
N LEU A 123 4.16 9.01 12.95
CA LEU A 123 4.07 9.37 11.54
C LEU A 123 3.44 8.23 10.71
N LEU A 124 3.84 6.99 10.97
CA LEU A 124 3.28 5.81 10.29
C LEU A 124 1.78 5.69 10.54
N PHE A 125 1.34 5.74 11.80
CA PHE A 125 -0.09 5.65 12.16
C PHE A 125 -0.89 6.85 11.63
N GLY A 126 -0.35 8.07 11.72
CA GLY A 126 -1.02 9.28 11.19
C GLY A 126 -1.24 9.23 9.68
N LEU A 127 -0.24 8.80 8.91
CA LEU A 127 -0.36 8.65 7.46
C LEU A 127 -1.21 7.44 7.06
N SER A 128 -1.24 6.39 7.89
CA SER A 128 -2.17 5.28 7.72
C SER A 128 -3.63 5.73 7.82
N LEU A 129 -3.96 6.66 8.72
CA LEU A 129 -5.33 7.22 8.81
C LEU A 129 -5.75 7.92 7.53
N ILE A 130 -4.85 8.70 6.91
CA ILE A 130 -5.15 9.38 5.63
C ILE A 130 -5.38 8.34 4.53
N PHE A 131 -4.54 7.31 4.46
CA PHE A 131 -4.71 6.20 3.53
C PHE A 131 -6.02 5.44 3.73
N LEU A 132 -6.37 5.18 5.00
CA LEU A 132 -7.60 4.49 5.38
C LEU A 132 -8.84 5.26 4.93
N LEU A 133 -8.86 6.59 5.03
CA LEU A 133 -9.96 7.41 4.51
C LEU A 133 -10.20 7.15 3.02
N GLY A 134 -9.15 7.09 2.22
CA GLY A 134 -9.24 6.76 0.80
C GLY A 134 -9.74 5.34 0.54
N SER A 135 -9.20 4.35 1.25
CA SER A 135 -9.58 2.95 1.10
C SER A 135 -11.02 2.68 1.55
N LEU A 136 -11.45 3.30 2.66
CA LEU A 136 -12.84 3.27 3.14
C LEU A 136 -13.78 3.93 2.11
N GLY A 137 -13.39 5.09 1.56
CA GLY A 137 -14.13 5.76 0.50
C GLY A 137 -14.33 4.87 -0.73
N LEU A 138 -13.29 4.16 -1.18
CA LEU A 138 -13.40 3.17 -2.26
C LEU A 138 -14.38 2.04 -1.90
N GLY A 139 -14.33 1.51 -0.68
CA GLY A 139 -15.27 0.50 -0.20
C GLY A 139 -16.71 0.97 -0.25
N VAL A 140 -16.97 2.22 0.18
CA VAL A 140 -18.29 2.85 0.08
C VAL A 140 -18.73 3.05 -1.37
N LEU A 141 -17.84 3.51 -2.27
CA LEU A 141 -18.16 3.64 -3.70
C LEU A 141 -18.58 2.31 -4.30
N ILE A 142 -17.85 1.23 -3.98
CA ILE A 142 -18.22 -0.13 -4.42
C ILE A 142 -19.61 -0.49 -3.88
N SER A 143 -19.87 -0.23 -2.60
CA SER A 143 -21.16 -0.54 -2.00
C SER A 143 -22.33 0.22 -2.64
N ASN A 144 -22.09 1.44 -3.11
CA ASN A 144 -23.12 2.25 -3.77
C ASN A 144 -23.57 1.66 -5.11
N ILE A 145 -22.67 0.97 -5.80
CA ILE A 145 -22.92 0.38 -7.13
C ILE A 145 -23.41 -1.06 -6.97
N SER A 146 -22.97 -1.78 -5.94
CA SER A 146 -23.25 -3.20 -5.76
C SER A 146 -24.60 -3.44 -5.08
N GLN A 147 -25.34 -4.43 -5.57
CA GLN A 147 -26.61 -4.87 -5.01
C GLN A 147 -26.44 -6.07 -4.06
N THR A 148 -25.43 -6.92 -4.33
CA THR A 148 -25.14 -8.13 -3.56
C THR A 148 -23.71 -8.17 -3.12
N GLN A 149 -23.41 -8.92 -2.04
CA GLN A 149 -22.04 -9.10 -1.53
C GLN A 149 -21.14 -9.75 -2.60
N MET A 150 -21.66 -10.66 -3.40
CA MET A 150 -20.92 -11.26 -4.53
C MET A 150 -20.53 -10.21 -5.56
N GLN A 151 -21.45 -9.31 -5.93
CA GLN A 151 -21.15 -8.20 -6.84
C GLN A 151 -20.09 -7.26 -6.25
N ALA A 152 -20.21 -6.93 -4.97
CA ALA A 152 -19.21 -6.13 -4.26
C ALA A 152 -17.83 -6.79 -4.27
N MET A 153 -17.76 -8.11 -4.10
CA MET A 153 -16.52 -8.87 -4.15
C MET A 153 -15.86 -8.80 -5.54
N TYR A 154 -16.64 -8.97 -6.62
CA TYR A 154 -16.11 -8.84 -7.98
C TYR A 154 -15.60 -7.42 -8.25
N MET A 155 -16.37 -6.39 -7.89
CA MET A 155 -15.96 -4.99 -8.04
C MET A 155 -14.70 -4.67 -7.23
N ALA A 156 -14.61 -5.19 -5.99
CA ALA A 156 -13.42 -5.05 -5.17
C ALA A 156 -12.19 -5.71 -5.83
N SER A 157 -12.37 -6.90 -6.42
CA SER A 157 -11.29 -7.62 -7.10
C SER A 157 -10.72 -6.83 -8.28
N PHE A 158 -11.55 -6.08 -9.01
CA PHE A 158 -11.11 -5.19 -10.09
C PHE A 158 -10.20 -4.06 -9.61
N ILE A 159 -10.30 -3.64 -8.35
CA ILE A 159 -9.39 -2.66 -7.76
C ILE A 159 -8.19 -3.36 -7.12
N MET A 160 -8.41 -4.50 -6.44
CA MET A 160 -7.38 -5.20 -5.69
C MET A 160 -6.29 -5.80 -6.60
N LEU A 161 -6.66 -6.45 -7.71
CA LEU A 161 -5.70 -7.07 -8.62
C LEU A 161 -4.73 -6.04 -9.24
N PRO A 162 -5.19 -4.93 -9.84
CA PRO A 162 -4.29 -3.86 -10.28
C PRO A 162 -3.48 -3.26 -9.12
N SER A 163 -4.09 -3.08 -7.94
CA SER A 163 -3.39 -2.56 -6.76
C SER A 163 -2.21 -3.43 -6.38
N PHE A 164 -2.37 -4.75 -6.41
CA PHE A 164 -1.30 -5.69 -6.09
C PHE A 164 -0.15 -5.65 -7.12
N ILE A 165 -0.49 -5.56 -8.40
CA ILE A 165 0.49 -5.61 -9.50
C ILE A 165 1.18 -4.25 -9.69
N LEU A 166 0.41 -3.15 -9.74
CA LEU A 166 0.88 -1.82 -10.13
C LEU A 166 1.41 -0.97 -8.97
N SER A 167 1.20 -1.40 -7.72
CA SER A 167 1.64 -0.64 -6.55
C SER A 167 3.17 -0.56 -6.39
N GLY A 168 3.91 -1.45 -7.05
CA GLY A 168 5.35 -1.59 -6.80
C GLY A 168 5.70 -2.60 -5.72
N LEU A 169 4.73 -3.45 -5.29
CA LEU A 169 4.98 -4.51 -4.32
C LEU A 169 5.84 -5.62 -4.92
N LEU A 170 5.42 -6.16 -6.07
CA LEU A 170 6.07 -7.29 -6.73
C LEU A 170 7.29 -6.87 -7.55
N TYR A 171 7.17 -5.78 -8.27
CA TYR A 171 8.20 -5.24 -9.14
C TYR A 171 8.47 -3.78 -8.81
N PRO A 172 9.76 -3.36 -8.75
CA PRO A 172 10.10 -1.94 -8.63
C PRO A 172 9.44 -1.15 -9.76
N ARG A 173 8.86 0.00 -9.43
CA ARG A 173 8.09 0.80 -10.39
C ARG A 173 8.94 1.31 -11.55
N GLU A 174 10.22 1.54 -11.30
CA GLU A 174 11.20 2.01 -12.30
C GLU A 174 11.36 1.03 -13.47
N ASN A 175 11.06 -0.25 -13.25
CA ASN A 175 11.16 -1.31 -14.26
C ASN A 175 9.81 -1.60 -14.97
N MET A 176 8.76 -0.84 -14.66
CA MET A 176 7.44 -1.03 -15.29
C MET A 176 7.36 -0.32 -16.64
N PRO A 177 6.62 -0.89 -17.63
CA PRO A 177 6.24 -0.16 -18.84
C PRO A 177 5.53 1.16 -18.48
N TRP A 178 5.73 2.19 -19.31
CA TRP A 178 5.19 3.54 -19.05
C TRP A 178 3.69 3.54 -18.70
N LEU A 179 2.88 2.74 -19.41
CA LEU A 179 1.44 2.65 -19.17
C LEU A 179 1.13 2.12 -17.75
N ALA A 180 1.79 1.05 -17.31
CA ALA A 180 1.64 0.47 -15.97
C ALA A 180 2.13 1.43 -14.88
N TYR A 181 3.23 2.14 -15.15
CA TYR A 181 3.78 3.14 -14.24
C TYR A 181 2.77 4.26 -13.95
N TYR A 182 2.17 4.86 -14.99
CA TYR A 182 1.17 5.92 -14.82
C TYR A 182 -0.16 5.41 -14.29
N ALA A 183 -0.61 4.21 -14.70
CA ALA A 183 -1.82 3.60 -14.16
C ALA A 183 -1.74 3.37 -12.64
N GLY A 184 -0.56 3.07 -12.12
CA GLY A 184 -0.34 2.92 -10.67
C GLY A 184 -0.64 4.19 -9.87
N PHE A 185 -0.56 5.38 -10.43
CA PHE A 185 -0.89 6.63 -9.72
C PHE A 185 -2.39 6.81 -9.44
N PHE A 186 -3.26 6.07 -10.11
CA PHE A 186 -4.69 6.06 -9.79
C PHE A 186 -5.04 5.19 -8.57
N LEU A 187 -4.04 4.53 -7.97
CA LEU A 187 -4.22 3.62 -6.86
C LEU A 187 -3.62 4.22 -5.58
N PRO A 188 -4.38 4.39 -4.49
CA PRO A 188 -3.89 4.99 -3.26
C PRO A 188 -2.77 4.19 -2.59
N VAL A 189 -2.80 2.87 -2.76
CA VAL A 189 -1.78 1.97 -2.20
C VAL A 189 -0.38 2.25 -2.76
N THR A 190 -0.27 2.76 -3.96
CA THR A 190 1.00 3.11 -4.59
C THR A 190 1.75 4.18 -3.79
N TYR A 191 1.05 5.22 -3.38
CA TYR A 191 1.61 6.28 -2.55
C TYR A 191 1.91 5.79 -1.13
N PHE A 192 0.97 5.05 -0.55
CA PHE A 192 1.11 4.55 0.81
C PHE A 192 2.25 3.55 0.95
N LEU A 193 2.48 2.71 -0.06
CA LEU A 193 3.57 1.74 -0.09
C LEU A 193 4.94 2.44 -0.04
N GLU A 194 5.13 3.52 -0.82
CA GLU A 194 6.37 4.31 -0.78
C GLU A 194 6.54 5.03 0.56
N ILE A 195 5.44 5.52 1.16
CA ILE A 195 5.44 6.12 2.48
C ILE A 195 5.88 5.11 3.55
N VAL A 196 5.26 3.92 3.57
CA VAL A 196 5.57 2.86 4.54
C VAL A 196 7.02 2.39 4.41
N ARG A 197 7.49 2.19 3.17
CA ARG A 197 8.90 1.87 2.91
C ARG A 197 9.84 2.98 3.38
N GLY A 198 9.49 4.23 3.11
CA GLY A 198 10.26 5.39 3.56
C GLY A 198 10.41 5.43 5.07
N ILE A 199 9.33 5.23 5.81
CA ILE A 199 9.33 5.25 7.27
C ILE A 199 10.02 4.00 7.83
N MET A 200 9.61 2.80 7.41
CA MET A 200 10.09 1.56 8.01
C MET A 200 11.54 1.26 7.67
N LEU A 201 11.95 1.44 6.42
CA LEU A 201 13.30 1.02 5.98
C LEU A 201 14.32 2.15 6.02
N LYS A 202 13.91 3.38 5.68
CA LYS A 202 14.81 4.52 5.52
C LYS A 202 14.80 5.47 6.73
N GLY A 203 13.79 5.35 7.60
CA GLY A 203 13.62 6.25 8.75
C GLY A 203 13.41 7.72 8.38
N VAL A 204 12.91 7.99 7.16
CA VAL A 204 12.73 9.37 6.67
C VAL A 204 11.55 10.05 7.35
N GLY A 205 11.66 11.36 7.55
CA GLY A 205 10.62 12.19 8.15
C GLY A 205 9.58 12.71 7.17
N PHE A 206 8.61 13.45 7.69
CA PHE A 206 7.47 14.00 6.97
C PHE A 206 7.86 14.85 5.74
N VAL A 207 8.89 15.69 5.87
CA VAL A 207 9.32 16.59 4.78
C VAL A 207 9.77 15.83 3.54
N THR A 208 10.55 14.77 3.73
CA THR A 208 11.06 13.93 2.63
C THR A 208 9.94 13.15 1.93
N LEU A 209 8.90 12.78 2.68
CA LEU A 209 7.76 12.03 2.17
C LEU A 209 6.67 12.91 1.56
N TRP A 210 6.80 14.25 1.62
CA TRP A 210 5.78 15.18 1.17
C TRP A 210 5.31 14.94 -0.25
N SER A 211 6.21 14.58 -1.16
CA SER A 211 5.89 14.28 -2.57
C SER A 211 4.91 13.11 -2.74
N TRP A 212 4.84 12.19 -1.77
CA TRP A 212 3.94 11.05 -1.77
C TRP A 212 2.69 11.29 -0.89
N ILE A 213 2.83 12.10 0.16
CA ILE A 213 1.75 12.37 1.12
C ILE A 213 0.65 13.21 0.48
N TRP A 214 1.00 14.32 -0.21
CA TRP A 214 0.00 15.24 -0.74
C TRP A 214 -0.90 14.59 -1.81
N PRO A 215 -0.40 13.79 -2.79
CA PRO A 215 -1.28 13.15 -3.76
C PRO A 215 -2.18 12.10 -3.11
N MET A 216 -1.65 11.34 -2.14
CA MET A 216 -2.42 10.39 -1.35
C MET A 216 -3.54 11.09 -0.58
N ALA A 217 -3.25 12.23 0.07
CA ALA A 217 -4.24 12.98 0.82
C ALA A 217 -5.34 13.54 -0.09
N VAL A 218 -4.96 14.14 -1.22
CA VAL A 218 -5.92 14.63 -2.22
C VAL A 218 -6.80 13.50 -2.73
N PHE A 219 -6.22 12.37 -3.13
CA PHE A 219 -6.96 11.20 -3.57
C PHE A 219 -7.95 10.74 -2.49
N SER A 220 -7.48 10.58 -1.25
CA SER A 220 -8.30 10.09 -0.14
C SER A 220 -9.47 11.02 0.16
N ILE A 221 -9.24 12.33 0.18
CA ILE A 221 -10.28 13.34 0.41
C ILE A 221 -11.30 13.31 -0.73
N VAL A 222 -10.85 13.34 -1.99
CA VAL A 222 -11.74 13.35 -3.16
C VAL A 222 -12.61 12.10 -3.19
N VAL A 223 -12.02 10.92 -3.03
CA VAL A 223 -12.74 9.65 -3.06
C VAL A 223 -13.72 9.54 -1.89
N PHE A 224 -13.31 9.95 -0.69
CA PHE A 224 -14.18 9.94 0.48
C PHE A 224 -15.40 10.85 0.29
N PHE A 225 -15.20 12.11 -0.11
CA PHE A 225 -16.31 13.03 -0.35
C PHE A 225 -17.20 12.57 -1.51
N ALA A 226 -16.62 12.07 -2.61
CA ALA A 226 -17.38 11.51 -3.71
C ALA A 226 -18.26 10.34 -3.24
N SER A 227 -17.72 9.46 -2.39
CA SER A 227 -18.46 8.32 -1.85
C SER A 227 -19.64 8.74 -0.98
N VAL A 228 -19.45 9.74 -0.12
CA VAL A 228 -20.49 10.30 0.73
C VAL A 228 -21.59 11.00 -0.09
N LEU A 229 -21.20 11.77 -1.12
CA LEU A 229 -22.16 12.46 -2.01
C LEU A 229 -22.98 11.48 -2.85
N MET A 230 -22.36 10.38 -3.31
CA MET A 230 -23.06 9.32 -4.06
C MET A 230 -23.94 8.45 -3.16
N PHE A 231 -23.69 8.43 -1.86
CA PHE A 231 -24.52 7.75 -0.88
C PHE A 231 -25.81 8.54 -0.66
N ARG A 232 -26.63 8.65 -1.71
CA ARG A 232 -27.97 9.22 -1.59
C ARG A 232 -28.92 8.19 -0.97
N LYS A 233 -29.78 8.71 -0.05
CA LYS A 233 -30.99 8.01 0.34
C LYS A 233 -31.83 7.83 -0.93
N ARG A 234 -31.70 6.70 -1.61
CA ARG A 234 -32.65 6.33 -2.67
C ARG A 234 -33.90 5.82 -1.97
N ILE A 235 -34.94 6.62 -2.00
CA ILE A 235 -36.31 6.24 -1.69
C ILE A 235 -36.84 5.45 -2.86
#